data_0d561c70fdb5617a88e3bc23b135b347
#
_entry.id   0d561c70fdb5617a88e3bc23b135b347
#
_cell.length_a   1.000
_cell.length_b   1.000
_cell.length_c   1.000
_cell.angle_alpha   90.00
_cell.angle_beta   90.00
_cell.angle_gamma   90.00
#
_symmetry.space_group_name_H-M   'P 1'
#
loop_
_entity.id
_entity.type
_entity.pdbx_description
1 polymer ?
#
loop_
_entity_poly.entity_id
_entity_poly.type
_entity_poly.pdbx_seq_one_letter_code
_entity_poly.pdbx_strand_id
1 'polypeptide(L)'
;YFVVFVLIQVLILNNIHFLRIATPFLYLYFIIKMPVGSSRTQVVFFSFIAGVVIDTFSNTPGMHAAACTLAGFCREPLIRVFMGKDLPEGIYPSYKTFGFGGFFRYVLSFVLIQHTTLFAIESLTLFDPLFLVVRILSSVVMTTLLICTVEAFNIESQKSGE
;
A
#
# COMPACT_ATOMS: atom_id res chain seq x y z
N TYR A 1 14.39 -4.56 0.24
CA TYR A 1 13.34 -3.54 0.35
C TYR A 1 12.29 -3.88 1.41
N PHE A 2 11.66 -5.07 1.37
CA PHE A 2 10.58 -5.46 2.31
C PHE A 2 10.95 -5.25 3.78
N VAL A 3 12.10 -5.81 4.23
CA VAL A 3 12.56 -5.71 5.61
C VAL A 3 12.76 -4.26 6.05
N VAL A 4 13.35 -3.42 5.17
CA VAL A 4 13.58 -2.00 5.45
C VAL A 4 12.25 -1.26 5.62
N PHE A 5 11.28 -1.46 4.72
CA PHE A 5 9.98 -0.81 4.82
C PHE A 5 9.18 -1.27 6.03
N VAL A 6 9.25 -2.56 6.38
CA VAL A 6 8.63 -3.08 7.60
C VAL A 6 9.28 -2.49 8.85
N LEU A 7 10.60 -2.38 8.91
CA LEU A 7 11.31 -1.77 10.04
C LEU A 7 10.96 -0.29 10.19
N ILE A 8 10.95 0.48 9.11
CA ILE A 8 10.53 1.88 9.13
C ILE A 8 9.06 2.00 9.61
N GLN A 9 8.18 1.13 9.13
CA GLN A 9 6.79 1.09 9.56
C GLN A 9 6.67 0.84 11.06
N VAL A 10 7.33 -0.21 11.56
CA VAL A 10 7.20 -0.64 12.95
C VAL A 10 7.86 0.33 13.92
N LEU A 11 9.08 0.78 13.61
CA LEU A 11 9.89 1.58 14.54
C LEU A 11 9.52 3.07 14.54
N ILE A 12 9.09 3.59 13.39
CA ILE A 12 8.84 5.02 13.21
C ILE A 12 7.35 5.29 12.99
N LEU A 13 6.78 4.75 11.93
CA LEU A 13 5.44 5.14 11.48
C LEU A 13 4.31 4.63 12.37
N ASN A 14 4.45 3.48 13.02
CA ASN A 14 3.47 3.00 14.01
C ASN A 14 3.39 3.90 15.25
N ASN A 15 4.46 4.66 15.52
CA ASN A 15 4.48 5.60 16.64
C ASN A 15 4.01 7.01 16.25
N ILE A 16 3.86 7.28 14.95
CA ILE A 16 3.37 8.57 14.44
C ILE A 16 1.88 8.45 14.16
N HIS A 17 1.08 8.79 15.16
CA HIS A 17 -0.35 9.02 14.98
C HIS A 17 -0.55 10.51 14.72
N PHE A 18 -0.53 10.93 13.45
CA PHE A 18 -0.74 12.34 13.12
C PHE A 18 -2.14 12.76 13.55
N LEU A 19 -2.20 13.62 14.59
CA LEU A 19 -3.43 14.06 15.25
C LEU A 19 -4.35 12.94 15.74
N ARG A 20 -3.84 11.73 15.97
CA ARG A 20 -4.61 10.51 16.30
C ARG A 20 -5.63 10.07 15.24
N ILE A 21 -5.59 10.65 14.05
CA ILE A 21 -6.57 10.41 12.98
C ILE A 21 -5.94 9.64 11.82
N ALA A 22 -4.74 10.05 11.36
CA ALA A 22 -4.09 9.46 10.19
C ALA A 22 -2.96 8.50 10.57
N THR A 23 -2.95 7.31 9.98
CA THR A 23 -1.89 6.31 10.15
C THR A 23 -1.27 5.98 8.79
N PRO A 24 -0.01 6.37 8.56
CA PRO A 24 0.65 6.09 7.28
C PRO A 24 1.14 4.64 7.22
N PHE A 25 0.90 3.95 6.10
CA PHE A 25 1.29 2.55 5.88
C PHE A 25 2.28 2.40 4.73
N LEU A 26 3.56 2.65 5.00
CA LEU A 26 4.62 2.60 3.99
C LEU A 26 4.93 1.17 3.50
N TYR A 27 4.68 0.14 4.31
CA TYR A 27 4.93 -1.25 3.91
C TYR A 27 4.15 -1.69 2.67
N LEU A 28 3.03 -1.01 2.35
CA LEU A 28 2.26 -1.25 1.13
C LEU A 28 3.08 -1.01 -0.14
N TYR A 29 4.09 -0.15 -0.08
CA TYR A 29 5.00 0.11 -1.18
C TYR A 29 5.65 -1.17 -1.72
N PHE A 30 5.99 -2.12 -0.85
CA PHE A 30 6.52 -3.41 -1.27
C PHE A 30 5.55 -4.18 -2.19
N ILE A 31 4.26 -4.25 -1.81
CA ILE A 31 3.25 -4.95 -2.60
C ILE A 31 2.99 -4.22 -3.92
N ILE A 32 2.93 -2.89 -3.88
CA ILE A 32 2.73 -2.03 -5.06
C ILE A 32 3.86 -2.23 -6.06
N LYS A 33 5.11 -2.35 -5.60
CA LYS A 33 6.32 -2.48 -6.41
C LYS A 33 6.62 -3.90 -6.90
N MET A 34 5.80 -4.89 -6.59
CA MET A 34 5.99 -6.23 -7.16
C MET A 34 5.93 -6.18 -8.69
N PRO A 35 6.72 -7.01 -9.43
CA PRO A 35 6.73 -7.00 -10.89
C PRO A 35 5.33 -7.23 -11.48
N VAL A 36 5.07 -6.60 -12.62
CA VAL A 36 3.88 -6.90 -13.45
C VAL A 36 4.04 -8.30 -14.04
N GLY A 37 2.96 -9.07 -14.10
CA GLY A 37 3.00 -10.47 -14.53
C GLY A 37 3.33 -11.47 -13.42
N SER A 38 3.61 -11.02 -12.19
CA SER A 38 3.71 -11.94 -11.05
C SER A 38 2.40 -12.74 -10.90
N SER A 39 2.51 -14.03 -10.61
CA SER A 39 1.30 -14.84 -10.44
C SER A 39 0.42 -14.30 -9.31
N ARG A 40 -0.90 -14.34 -9.50
CA ARG A 40 -1.86 -13.86 -8.49
C ARG A 40 -1.62 -14.51 -7.13
N THR A 41 -1.32 -15.81 -7.12
CA THR A 41 -1.02 -16.57 -5.90
C THR A 41 0.20 -16.01 -5.17
N GLN A 42 1.28 -15.66 -5.89
CA GLN A 42 2.47 -15.06 -5.29
C GLN A 42 2.16 -13.69 -4.68
N VAL A 43 1.46 -12.83 -5.41
CA VAL A 43 1.10 -11.49 -4.91
C VAL A 43 0.25 -11.59 -3.65
N VAL A 44 -0.79 -12.43 -3.66
CA VAL A 44 -1.68 -12.64 -2.51
C VAL A 44 -0.91 -13.23 -1.33
N PHE A 45 -0.04 -14.19 -1.57
CA PHE A 45 0.77 -14.83 -0.52
C PHE A 45 1.72 -13.84 0.16
N PHE A 46 2.47 -13.05 -0.61
CA PHE A 46 3.36 -12.03 -0.05
C PHE A 46 2.59 -10.89 0.62
N SER A 47 1.42 -10.53 0.10
CA SER A 47 0.53 -9.54 0.74
C SER A 47 0.03 -10.03 2.09
N PHE A 48 -0.37 -11.31 2.17
CA PHE A 48 -0.79 -11.94 3.43
C PHE A 48 0.35 -11.95 4.45
N ILE A 49 1.55 -12.39 4.05
CA ILE A 49 2.72 -12.40 4.95
C ILE A 49 3.05 -11.00 5.43
N ALA A 50 3.05 -10.00 4.54
CA ALA A 50 3.30 -8.61 4.91
C ALA A 50 2.30 -8.13 5.97
N GLY A 51 1.01 -8.45 5.80
CA GLY A 51 -0.03 -8.13 6.77
C GLY A 51 0.16 -8.83 8.12
N VAL A 52 0.49 -10.13 8.13
CA VAL A 52 0.74 -10.91 9.35
C VAL A 52 1.92 -10.33 10.13
N VAL A 53 3.01 -9.95 9.44
CA VAL A 53 4.15 -9.33 10.09
C VAL A 53 3.75 -8.03 10.79
N ILE A 54 3.01 -7.16 10.09
CA ILE A 54 2.53 -5.91 10.69
C ILE A 54 1.56 -6.16 11.85
N ASP A 55 0.63 -7.11 11.71
CA ASP A 55 -0.30 -7.48 12.78
C ASP A 55 0.43 -7.91 14.06
N THR A 56 1.53 -8.65 13.91
CA THR A 56 2.35 -9.11 15.05
C THR A 56 2.96 -7.93 15.82
N PHE A 57 3.42 -6.89 15.11
CA PHE A 57 4.03 -5.72 15.73
C PHE A 57 3.02 -4.65 16.18
N SER A 58 1.83 -4.63 15.57
CA SER A 58 0.78 -3.64 15.87
C SER A 58 -0.24 -4.16 16.88
N ASN A 59 -0.14 -5.42 17.28
CA ASN A 59 -1.11 -6.10 18.16
C ASN A 59 -2.55 -6.04 17.62
N THR A 60 -2.69 -6.25 16.30
CA THR A 60 -3.96 -6.21 15.56
C THR A 60 -4.21 -7.53 14.84
N PRO A 61 -4.53 -8.62 15.55
CA PRO A 61 -4.49 -9.97 14.99
C PRO A 61 -5.43 -10.13 13.77
N GLY A 62 -4.83 -10.35 12.60
CA GLY A 62 -5.53 -10.66 11.35
C GLY A 62 -6.09 -9.48 10.57
N MET A 63 -6.08 -8.26 11.10
CA MET A 63 -6.70 -7.09 10.46
C MET A 63 -5.90 -6.63 9.24
N HIS A 64 -4.59 -6.41 9.40
CA HIS A 64 -3.70 -6.06 8.30
C HIS A 64 -3.53 -7.21 7.32
N ALA A 65 -3.47 -8.45 7.80
CA ALA A 65 -3.40 -9.64 6.94
C ALA A 65 -4.60 -9.73 6.00
N ALA A 66 -5.83 -9.56 6.50
CA ALA A 66 -7.04 -9.57 5.69
C ALA A 66 -7.07 -8.41 4.68
N ALA A 67 -6.79 -7.19 5.12
CA ALA A 67 -6.80 -6.01 4.27
C ALA A 67 -5.75 -6.09 3.15
N CYS A 68 -4.52 -6.53 3.47
CA CYS A 68 -3.45 -6.70 2.48
C CYS A 68 -3.73 -7.82 1.49
N THR A 69 -4.32 -8.92 1.95
CA THR A 69 -4.71 -10.04 1.09
C THR A 69 -5.73 -9.60 0.05
N LEU A 70 -6.76 -8.86 0.45
CA LEU A 70 -7.77 -8.34 -0.46
C LEU A 70 -7.15 -7.31 -1.44
N ALA A 71 -6.35 -6.38 -0.94
CA ALA A 71 -5.67 -5.41 -1.79
C ALA A 71 -4.73 -6.08 -2.80
N GLY A 72 -3.96 -7.09 -2.38
CA GLY A 72 -3.10 -7.89 -3.24
C GLY A 72 -3.89 -8.65 -4.31
N PHE A 73 -5.05 -9.18 -3.98
CA PHE A 73 -5.96 -9.81 -4.93
C PHE A 73 -6.49 -8.81 -5.97
N CYS A 74 -6.82 -7.59 -5.56
CA CYS A 74 -7.30 -6.53 -6.44
C CYS A 74 -6.18 -5.86 -7.27
N ARG A 75 -4.91 -6.11 -6.98
CA ARG A 75 -3.77 -5.44 -7.60
C ARG A 75 -3.74 -5.62 -9.12
N GLU A 76 -3.85 -6.84 -9.61
CA GLU A 76 -3.82 -7.14 -11.05
C GLU A 76 -4.98 -6.49 -11.81
N PRO A 77 -6.25 -6.59 -11.37
CA PRO A 77 -7.35 -5.82 -11.94
C PRO A 77 -7.08 -4.32 -12.01
N LEU A 78 -6.51 -3.71 -10.96
CA LEU A 78 -6.19 -2.28 -10.94
C LEU A 78 -5.16 -1.91 -12.00
N ILE A 79 -4.08 -2.69 -12.13
CA ILE A 79 -3.07 -2.48 -13.18
C ILE A 79 -3.70 -2.53 -14.56
N ARG A 80 -4.55 -3.52 -14.83
CA ARG A 80 -5.23 -3.66 -16.12
C ARG A 80 -6.19 -2.51 -16.43
N VAL A 81 -6.89 -1.98 -15.43
CA VAL A 81 -7.82 -0.86 -15.60
C VAL A 81 -7.09 0.43 -15.93
N PHE A 82 -5.99 0.73 -15.23
CA PHE A 82 -5.30 2.01 -15.40
C PHE A 82 -4.23 2.00 -16.49
N MET A 83 -3.63 0.83 -16.79
CA MET A 83 -2.49 0.70 -17.70
C MET A 83 -2.78 -0.12 -18.96
N GLY A 84 -3.94 -0.78 -19.01
CA GLY A 84 -4.27 -1.67 -20.12
C GLY A 84 -3.71 -3.09 -19.94
N LYS A 85 -3.88 -3.92 -20.99
CA LYS A 85 -3.54 -5.35 -20.95
C LYS A 85 -2.14 -5.66 -21.52
N ASP A 86 -1.56 -4.72 -22.26
CA ASP A 86 -0.36 -4.95 -23.08
C ASP A 86 0.94 -4.51 -22.39
N LEU A 87 0.99 -4.60 -21.06
CA LEU A 87 2.21 -4.31 -20.33
C LEU A 87 3.19 -5.49 -20.42
N PRO A 88 4.48 -5.23 -20.68
CA PRO A 88 5.50 -6.26 -20.61
C PRO A 88 5.57 -6.89 -19.21
N GLU A 89 5.75 -8.21 -19.16
CA GLU A 89 5.97 -8.90 -17.89
C GLU A 89 7.33 -8.53 -17.30
N GLY A 90 7.41 -8.56 -15.98
CA GLY A 90 8.65 -8.29 -15.24
C GLY A 90 8.96 -6.81 -15.00
N ILE A 91 8.21 -5.87 -15.57
CA ILE A 91 8.41 -4.44 -15.27
C ILE A 91 7.88 -4.09 -13.88
N TYR A 92 8.55 -3.16 -13.23
CA TYR A 92 8.13 -2.65 -11.92
C TYR A 92 7.23 -1.42 -12.09
N PRO A 93 6.07 -1.35 -11.38
CA PRO A 93 5.26 -0.15 -11.32
C PRO A 93 6.07 1.05 -10.84
N SER A 94 6.12 2.12 -11.63
CA SER A 94 6.89 3.33 -11.34
C SER A 94 6.36 4.53 -12.14
N TYR A 95 6.82 5.74 -11.83
CA TYR A 95 6.54 6.90 -12.68
C TYR A 95 7.08 6.75 -14.10
N LYS A 96 8.22 6.03 -14.28
CA LYS A 96 8.80 5.78 -15.61
C LYS A 96 7.95 4.84 -16.45
N THR A 97 7.41 3.79 -15.84
CA THR A 97 6.66 2.72 -16.53
C THR A 97 5.19 3.03 -16.71
N PHE A 98 4.56 3.66 -15.72
CA PHE A 98 3.12 3.95 -15.68
C PHE A 98 2.79 5.41 -15.99
N GLY A 99 3.80 6.28 -16.09
CA GLY A 99 3.60 7.72 -16.08
C GLY A 99 3.13 8.23 -14.72
N PHE A 100 3.24 9.54 -14.47
CA PHE A 100 2.86 10.12 -13.18
C PHE A 100 1.36 9.87 -12.85
N GLY A 101 0.47 10.19 -13.79
CA GLY A 101 -0.98 10.06 -13.57
C GLY A 101 -1.44 8.62 -13.43
N GLY A 102 -0.86 7.68 -14.19
CA GLY A 102 -1.18 6.27 -14.12
C GLY A 102 -0.73 5.65 -12.80
N PHE A 103 0.51 5.91 -12.41
CA PHE A 103 1.04 5.43 -11.14
C PHE A 103 0.27 5.99 -9.94
N PHE A 104 -0.02 7.30 -9.95
CA PHE A 104 -0.80 7.94 -8.89
C PHE A 104 -2.19 7.30 -8.72
N ARG A 105 -2.94 7.11 -9.81
CA ARG A 105 -4.28 6.48 -9.77
C ARG A 105 -4.21 5.05 -9.26
N TYR A 106 -3.22 4.29 -9.71
CA TYR A 106 -2.99 2.92 -9.27
C TYR A 106 -2.70 2.86 -7.75
N VAL A 107 -1.76 3.67 -7.25
CA VAL A 107 -1.41 3.74 -5.83
C VAL A 107 -2.60 4.18 -5.00
N LEU A 108 -3.28 5.24 -5.39
CA LEU A 108 -4.45 5.78 -4.68
C LEU A 108 -5.55 4.72 -4.54
N SER A 109 -5.88 4.00 -5.62
CA SER A 109 -6.92 2.97 -5.60
C SER A 109 -6.52 1.77 -4.76
N PHE A 110 -5.26 1.35 -4.84
CA PHE A 110 -4.72 0.25 -4.04
C PHE A 110 -4.76 0.57 -2.54
N VAL A 111 -4.27 1.75 -2.17
CA VAL A 111 -4.26 2.24 -0.79
C VAL A 111 -5.68 2.43 -0.27
N LEU A 112 -6.59 2.93 -1.09
CA LEU A 112 -8.01 3.10 -0.73
C LEU A 112 -8.67 1.76 -0.38
N ILE A 113 -8.49 0.73 -1.20
CA ILE A 113 -9.04 -0.61 -0.95
C ILE A 113 -8.49 -1.16 0.38
N GLN A 114 -7.18 -1.08 0.58
CA GLN A 114 -6.54 -1.60 1.80
C GLN A 114 -7.02 -0.87 3.05
N HIS A 115 -7.03 0.46 3.07
CA HIS A 115 -7.45 1.25 4.23
C HIS A 115 -8.95 1.10 4.52
N THR A 116 -9.79 1.09 3.48
CA THR A 116 -11.23 0.87 3.67
C THR A 116 -11.48 -0.49 4.29
N THR A 117 -10.82 -1.53 3.83
CA THR A 117 -10.96 -2.88 4.39
C THR A 117 -10.47 -2.93 5.83
N LEU A 118 -9.29 -2.38 6.11
CA LEU A 118 -8.70 -2.37 7.45
C LEU A 118 -9.60 -1.65 8.46
N PHE A 119 -10.00 -0.44 8.15
CA PHE A 119 -10.81 0.36 9.07
C PHE A 119 -12.26 -0.10 9.15
N ALA A 120 -12.80 -0.73 8.10
CA ALA A 120 -14.09 -1.41 8.18
C ALA A 120 -14.05 -2.57 9.18
N ILE A 121 -13.00 -3.38 9.18
CA ILE A 121 -12.80 -4.46 10.15
C ILE A 121 -12.66 -3.88 11.56
N GLU A 122 -11.84 -2.86 11.73
CA GLU A 122 -11.62 -2.20 13.03
C GLU A 122 -12.91 -1.59 13.59
N SER A 123 -13.76 -1.01 12.73
CA SER A 123 -15.01 -0.36 13.13
C SER A 123 -16.12 -1.31 13.58
N LEU A 124 -15.97 -2.62 13.38
CA LEU A 124 -16.95 -3.61 13.87
C LEU A 124 -17.12 -3.59 15.39
N THR A 125 -16.13 -3.07 16.12
CA THR A 125 -16.17 -2.99 17.59
C THR A 125 -16.69 -1.64 18.13
N LEU A 126 -16.42 -0.54 17.38
CA LEU A 126 -16.78 0.83 17.77
C LEU A 126 -17.17 1.61 16.51
N PHE A 127 -18.46 1.71 16.22
CA PHE A 127 -18.95 2.30 14.98
C PHE A 127 -19.34 3.76 15.15
N ASP A 128 -18.49 4.67 14.66
CA ASP A 128 -18.81 6.07 14.39
C ASP A 128 -18.55 6.34 12.88
N PRO A 129 -19.61 6.44 12.06
CA PRO A 129 -19.45 6.51 10.59
C PRO A 129 -18.72 7.78 10.14
N LEU A 130 -18.90 8.90 10.79
CA LEU A 130 -18.24 10.15 10.41
C LEU A 130 -16.74 10.08 10.72
N PHE A 131 -16.38 9.61 11.91
CA PHE A 131 -14.98 9.45 12.32
C PHE A 131 -14.28 8.42 11.43
N LEU A 132 -14.96 7.32 11.08
CA LEU A 132 -14.44 6.30 10.17
C LEU A 132 -14.09 6.87 8.80
N VAL A 133 -14.98 7.64 8.18
CA VAL A 133 -14.75 8.25 6.86
C VAL A 133 -13.57 9.23 6.90
N VAL A 134 -13.51 10.10 7.91
CA VAL A 134 -12.41 11.05 8.07
C VAL A 134 -11.07 10.33 8.26
N ARG A 135 -11.06 9.25 9.04
CA ARG A 135 -9.87 8.43 9.30
C ARG A 135 -9.39 7.72 8.03
N ILE A 136 -10.30 7.13 7.24
CA ILE A 136 -9.96 6.51 5.95
C ILE A 136 -9.35 7.56 5.03
N LEU A 137 -10.02 8.68 4.79
CA LEU A 137 -9.57 9.70 3.84
C LEU A 137 -8.22 10.29 4.22
N SER A 138 -8.04 10.67 5.48
CA SER A 138 -6.77 11.23 5.95
C SER A 138 -5.61 10.24 5.86
N SER A 139 -5.84 8.98 6.22
CA SER A 139 -4.83 7.93 6.13
C SER A 139 -4.48 7.57 4.69
N VAL A 140 -5.46 7.52 3.79
CA VAL A 140 -5.27 7.28 2.35
C VAL A 140 -4.43 8.40 1.73
N VAL A 141 -4.77 9.66 2.00
CA VAL A 141 -4.01 10.81 1.49
C VAL A 141 -2.57 10.76 1.98
N MET A 142 -2.37 10.56 3.28
CA MET A 142 -1.04 10.54 3.89
C MET A 142 -0.18 9.39 3.36
N THR A 143 -0.74 8.18 3.26
CA THR A 143 -0.04 7.00 2.73
C THR A 143 0.30 7.17 1.25
N THR A 144 -0.64 7.69 0.44
CA THR A 144 -0.42 7.95 -0.98
C THR A 144 0.69 8.97 -1.19
N LEU A 145 0.68 10.08 -0.45
CA LEU A 145 1.74 11.10 -0.51
C LEU A 145 3.10 10.53 -0.14
N LEU A 146 3.18 9.72 0.93
CA LEU A 146 4.41 9.04 1.33
C LEU A 146 4.95 8.12 0.23
N ILE A 147 4.11 7.26 -0.34
CA ILE A 147 4.50 6.33 -1.40
C ILE A 147 4.97 7.10 -2.64
N CYS A 148 4.26 8.15 -3.03
CA CYS A 148 4.65 8.99 -4.17
C CYS A 148 5.97 9.71 -3.92
N THR A 149 6.22 10.18 -2.71
CA THR A 149 7.49 10.82 -2.32
C THR A 149 8.65 9.83 -2.37
N VAL A 150 8.48 8.63 -1.80
CA VAL A 150 9.50 7.58 -1.84
C VAL A 150 9.83 7.18 -3.28
N GLU A 151 8.82 7.08 -4.14
CA GLU A 151 9.02 6.76 -5.55
C GLU A 151 9.77 7.89 -6.29
N ALA A 152 9.50 9.15 -5.98
CA ALA A 152 10.20 10.29 -6.58
C ALA A 152 11.71 10.26 -6.23
N PHE A 153 12.06 10.01 -4.97
CA PHE A 153 13.46 9.86 -4.55
C PHE A 153 14.15 8.66 -5.18
N ASN A 154 13.44 7.55 -5.38
CA ASN A 154 13.98 6.35 -6.01
C ASN A 154 14.38 6.61 -7.47
N ILE A 155 13.67 7.46 -8.20
CA ILE A 155 14.00 7.87 -9.56
C ILE A 155 15.24 8.77 -9.60
N GLU A 156 15.37 9.71 -8.68
CA GLU A 156 16.54 10.59 -8.60
C GLU A 156 17.81 9.82 -8.29
N SER A 157 17.72 8.85 -7.36
CA SER A 157 18.86 7.98 -7.03
C SER A 157 19.34 7.14 -8.22
N GLN A 158 18.44 6.69 -9.09
CA GLN A 158 18.80 5.97 -10.30
C GLN A 158 19.48 6.86 -11.37
N LYS A 159 19.15 8.16 -11.43
CA LYS A 159 19.78 9.11 -12.36
C LYS A 159 21.17 9.54 -11.93
N SER A 160 21.47 9.53 -10.63
CA SER A 160 22.78 9.94 -10.12
C SER A 160 23.80 8.80 -10.07
N GLY A 161 23.41 7.58 -10.40
CA GLY A 161 24.25 6.39 -10.49
C GLY A 161 24.63 5.96 -11.92
N GLU A 162 24.15 6.69 -12.95
CA GLU A 162 24.57 6.61 -14.35
C GLU A 162 25.56 7.75 -14.67
#